data_6977dd55ba31c1b1d28a6400be6b63b8
#
_entry.id   6977dd55ba31c1b1d28a6400be6b63b8
#
_cell.length_a   1.000
_cell.length_b   1.000
_cell.length_c   1.000
_cell.angle_alpha   90.00
_cell.angle_beta   90.00
_cell.angle_gamma   90.00
#
_symmetry.space_group_name_H-M   'P 1'
#
loop_
_entity.id
_entity.type
_entity.pdbx_description
1 polymer ?
#
loop_
_entity_poly.entity_id
_entity_poly.type
_entity_poly.pdbx_seq_one_letter_code
_entity_poly.pdbx_strand_id
1 'polypeptide(L)'
;MRRDGNVKIGWGGKSVLGAAGLVGVALLLARGMADARPALLAQANTAATPAGAAPATAPSTVAAPISTIPGMPPVLDARNLYSETSTGQFNPVVTGDLERIYVPNLRSNDVYVIDPVAMKVIDRFKVGIGPQHIVPSWDLRTLWATNNAEGRTDGSLTPINPRTGKPGKAIPVDDPYNMYYTPDGKSAIVVAEARKRLDFRDPTTMALQYSIDTPGCPGINHADFSIDGRYALFTCEFSGTVAKIDIVNRKVLGYLSLTMPATRFKEVPGAARTQPGQIWEPGETEICTVKRGMPQDIRSSPDGKRFYIADMHADGVHIVDGESFTKVGFITAGVGAHGLYPSRDGKRLYVAIRGSHKIRGPKLGNGGVVVIDFASEKIVARWPVPGGGSPDMGNVSADGKWLWLAARYDDVVYRFDTSSGDVTQIKVGSEPHGLTVWPQPGRYSLGHTGNMR
;
A
#
# COMPACT_ATOMS: atom_id res chain seq x y z
N MET A 1 48.25 -4.96 -32.35
CA MET A 1 49.47 -4.79 -31.49
C MET A 1 49.04 -5.16 -30.07
N ARG A 2 49.76 -6.15 -29.53
CA ARG A 2 49.58 -6.76 -28.23
C ARG A 2 49.98 -5.81 -27.10
N ARG A 3 49.37 -5.92 -25.91
CA ARG A 3 50.10 -6.26 -24.68
C ARG A 3 49.15 -6.54 -23.50
N ASP A 4 49.37 -7.73 -23.00
CA ASP A 4 48.81 -8.30 -21.76
C ASP A 4 49.42 -7.65 -20.50
N GLY A 5 48.69 -7.76 -19.41
CA GLY A 5 49.20 -7.37 -18.07
C GLY A 5 48.39 -8.06 -16.96
N ASN A 6 48.69 -9.34 -16.74
CA ASN A 6 48.30 -10.12 -15.54
C ASN A 6 49.11 -9.68 -14.34
N VAL A 7 48.47 -9.43 -13.21
CA VAL A 7 49.12 -9.47 -11.88
C VAL A 7 48.30 -10.34 -10.93
N LYS A 8 48.89 -11.48 -10.58
CA LYS A 8 48.55 -12.32 -9.43
C LYS A 8 49.32 -11.88 -8.20
N ILE A 9 48.70 -11.80 -7.04
CA ILE A 9 49.28 -11.91 -5.71
C ILE A 9 48.16 -12.44 -4.81
N GLY A 10 48.19 -13.56 -4.08
CA GLY A 10 49.23 -14.22 -3.32
C GLY A 10 48.62 -14.47 -1.94
N TRP A 11 48.31 -15.75 -1.63
CA TRP A 11 47.75 -16.19 -0.35
C TRP A 11 48.81 -16.09 0.78
N GLY A 12 48.33 -15.71 1.99
CA GLY A 12 49.12 -15.84 3.23
C GLY A 12 48.18 -16.08 4.40
N GLY A 13 48.03 -17.37 4.77
CA GLY A 13 47.31 -17.79 5.98
C GLY A 13 48.20 -17.65 7.21
N LYS A 14 47.57 -17.43 8.36
CA LYS A 14 48.07 -17.87 9.68
C LYS A 14 46.89 -18.18 10.62
N SER A 15 46.83 -19.43 11.01
CA SER A 15 46.04 -19.98 12.11
C SER A 15 46.67 -19.64 13.46
N VAL A 16 45.86 -19.32 14.46
CA VAL A 16 46.25 -19.47 15.87
C VAL A 16 45.06 -20.06 16.63
N LEU A 17 45.31 -21.19 17.23
CA LEU A 17 44.47 -21.91 18.20
C LEU A 17 44.67 -21.32 19.62
N GLY A 18 43.69 -21.54 20.48
CA GLY A 18 43.79 -21.54 21.94
C GLY A 18 42.62 -20.74 22.56
N ALA A 19 41.97 -21.17 23.58
CA ALA A 19 41.89 -22.33 24.44
C ALA A 19 40.58 -22.23 25.25
N ALA A 20 40.08 -23.36 25.70
CA ALA A 20 38.86 -23.53 26.47
C ALA A 20 38.98 -22.98 27.91
N GLY A 21 37.83 -22.51 28.46
CA GLY A 21 37.69 -22.23 29.89
C GLY A 21 36.28 -22.57 30.36
N LEU A 22 36.13 -23.73 30.99
CA LEU A 22 34.96 -24.19 31.73
C LEU A 22 35.03 -23.66 33.17
N VAL A 23 33.96 -23.08 33.69
CA VAL A 23 33.57 -22.99 35.12
C VAL A 23 32.12 -22.56 35.09
N GLY A 24 31.11 -23.15 35.70
CA GLY A 24 31.00 -23.93 36.88
C GLY A 24 29.62 -23.62 37.45
N VAL A 25 28.84 -24.67 37.68
CA VAL A 25 27.46 -24.70 38.19
C VAL A 25 27.38 -24.15 39.62
N ALA A 26 26.32 -23.39 39.94
CA ALA A 26 25.81 -23.31 41.32
C ALA A 26 24.28 -23.22 41.32
N LEU A 27 23.65 -24.34 41.63
CA LEU A 27 22.27 -24.46 42.09
C LEU A 27 22.18 -23.92 43.52
N LEU A 28 21.20 -23.09 43.79
CA LEU A 28 20.73 -22.83 45.16
C LEU A 28 19.22 -22.95 45.22
N LEU A 29 18.79 -24.07 45.79
CA LEU A 29 17.44 -24.31 46.28
C LEU A 29 17.24 -23.57 47.63
N ALA A 30 16.17 -22.82 47.73
CA ALA A 30 15.63 -22.46 49.07
C ALA A 30 14.11 -22.70 49.05
N ARG A 31 13.75 -23.64 49.94
CA ARG A 31 12.37 -24.00 50.29
C ARG A 31 11.77 -22.97 51.24
N GLY A 32 10.49 -22.59 51.04
CA GLY A 32 9.36 -22.68 51.87
C GLY A 32 9.32 -21.89 53.18
N MET A 33 8.23 -21.13 53.28
CA MET A 33 7.40 -21.18 54.51
C MET A 33 6.05 -20.54 54.22
N ALA A 34 5.01 -21.27 54.54
CA ALA A 34 3.62 -20.83 54.56
C ALA A 34 3.39 -20.02 55.82
N ASP A 35 2.62 -18.96 55.72
CA ASP A 35 1.96 -18.37 56.88
C ASP A 35 0.51 -17.97 56.60
N ALA A 36 -0.27 -18.20 57.64
CA ALA A 36 -1.70 -18.36 57.66
C ALA A 36 -2.48 -17.03 57.64
N ARG A 37 -3.68 -17.12 57.08
CA ARG A 37 -4.74 -16.10 57.18
C ARG A 37 -5.33 -16.00 58.58
N PRO A 38 -5.94 -14.85 58.96
CA PRO A 38 -7.16 -14.88 59.69
C PRO A 38 -8.34 -14.35 58.86
N ALA A 39 -9.42 -15.10 58.90
CA ALA A 39 -10.71 -14.74 58.36
C ALA A 39 -11.38 -13.69 59.26
N LEU A 40 -11.86 -12.60 58.69
CA LEU A 40 -12.82 -11.70 59.35
C LEU A 40 -14.19 -11.91 58.72
N LEU A 41 -15.11 -12.38 59.56
CA LEU A 41 -16.54 -12.44 59.28
C LEU A 41 -17.10 -11.00 59.14
N ALA A 42 -17.66 -10.66 58.00
CA ALA A 42 -18.46 -9.47 57.81
C ALA A 42 -19.92 -9.87 57.69
N GLN A 43 -20.74 -9.29 58.54
CA GLN A 43 -22.18 -9.46 58.63
C GLN A 43 -22.90 -8.95 57.38
N ALA A 44 -23.86 -9.71 56.93
CA ALA A 44 -24.76 -9.35 55.85
C ALA A 44 -25.77 -8.30 56.32
N ASN A 45 -25.72 -7.12 55.75
CA ASN A 45 -26.83 -6.16 55.83
C ASN A 45 -27.61 -6.27 54.51
N THR A 46 -28.82 -6.82 54.60
CA THR A 46 -29.81 -6.84 53.51
C THR A 46 -30.46 -5.47 53.38
N ALA A 47 -30.01 -4.65 52.45
CA ALA A 47 -30.75 -3.49 51.98
C ALA A 47 -31.37 -3.83 50.62
N ALA A 48 -32.68 -3.72 50.55
CA ALA A 48 -33.47 -3.93 49.33
C ALA A 48 -33.07 -2.91 48.23
N THR A 49 -32.62 -3.40 47.08
CA THR A 49 -32.33 -2.59 45.92
C THR A 49 -33.64 -2.28 45.18
N PRO A 50 -33.95 -1.02 44.83
CA PRO A 50 -35.05 -0.72 43.95
C PRO A 50 -34.74 -1.21 42.54
N ALA A 51 -35.77 -1.78 41.87
CA ALA A 51 -35.70 -2.28 40.52
C ALA A 51 -35.07 -1.26 39.55
N GLY A 52 -33.91 -1.58 39.04
CA GLY A 52 -33.20 -0.75 38.06
C GLY A 52 -33.98 -0.66 36.76
N ALA A 53 -34.24 0.58 36.33
CA ALA A 53 -34.72 0.84 34.99
C ALA A 53 -33.72 0.28 33.98
N ALA A 54 -34.22 -0.44 32.99
CA ALA A 54 -33.43 -0.93 31.85
C ALA A 54 -32.67 0.25 31.20
N PRO A 55 -31.39 0.08 30.81
CA PRO A 55 -30.68 1.15 30.15
C PRO A 55 -31.44 1.51 28.87
N ALA A 56 -31.83 2.77 28.76
CA ALA A 56 -32.42 3.31 27.52
C ALA A 56 -31.41 3.08 26.40
N THR A 57 -31.76 2.29 25.42
CA THR A 57 -31.02 2.17 24.17
C THR A 57 -30.95 3.55 23.54
N ALA A 58 -29.74 4.13 23.52
CA ALA A 58 -29.50 5.38 22.80
C ALA A 58 -30.03 5.24 21.36
N PRO A 59 -30.77 6.22 20.83
CA PRO A 59 -31.25 6.15 19.47
C PRO A 59 -30.06 5.99 18.53
N SER A 60 -30.03 4.92 17.74
CA SER A 60 -29.09 4.75 16.65
C SER A 60 -29.37 5.86 15.64
N THR A 61 -28.62 6.94 15.71
CA THR A 61 -28.69 8.00 14.70
C THR A 61 -28.21 7.41 13.39
N VAL A 62 -29.12 7.03 12.52
CA VAL A 62 -28.81 6.70 11.13
C VAL A 62 -28.15 7.93 10.52
N ALA A 63 -26.88 7.79 10.10
CA ALA A 63 -26.17 8.89 9.43
C ALA A 63 -26.99 9.32 8.20
N ALA A 64 -27.07 10.62 7.96
CA ALA A 64 -27.75 11.13 6.77
C ALA A 64 -27.09 10.54 5.50
N PRO A 65 -27.88 10.19 4.48
CA PRO A 65 -27.35 9.67 3.23
C PRO A 65 -26.41 10.70 2.57
N ILE A 66 -25.28 10.23 2.04
CA ILE A 66 -24.32 11.08 1.32
C ILE A 66 -24.88 11.38 -0.06
N SER A 67 -24.96 12.67 -0.40
CA SER A 67 -25.29 13.12 -1.75
C SER A 67 -24.09 12.93 -2.65
N THR A 68 -24.15 11.98 -3.57
CA THR A 68 -23.09 11.67 -4.54
C THR A 68 -23.23 12.49 -5.82
N ILE A 69 -22.15 12.54 -6.62
CA ILE A 69 -22.23 13.13 -7.97
C ILE A 69 -23.21 12.35 -8.86
N PRO A 70 -23.83 13.01 -9.87
CA PRO A 70 -24.79 12.34 -10.76
C PRO A 70 -24.18 11.13 -11.50
N GLY A 71 -24.81 9.98 -11.36
CA GLY A 71 -24.39 8.72 -11.99
C GLY A 71 -23.48 7.85 -11.12
N MET A 72 -22.95 8.36 -10.04
CA MET A 72 -22.21 7.53 -9.07
C MET A 72 -23.21 6.64 -8.31
N PRO A 73 -22.89 5.34 -8.11
CA PRO A 73 -23.68 4.49 -7.23
C PRO A 73 -23.75 5.05 -5.80
N PRO A 74 -24.91 4.94 -5.11
CA PRO A 74 -25.06 5.50 -3.77
C PRO A 74 -24.10 4.86 -2.77
N VAL A 75 -23.62 5.62 -1.81
CA VAL A 75 -22.81 5.12 -0.68
C VAL A 75 -23.73 4.32 0.25
N LEU A 76 -23.39 3.07 0.53
CA LEU A 76 -24.22 2.18 1.35
C LEU A 76 -24.05 2.43 2.86
N ASP A 77 -22.83 2.72 3.31
CA ASP A 77 -22.55 3.10 4.71
C ASP A 77 -21.66 4.34 4.75
N ALA A 78 -22.23 5.47 5.14
CA ALA A 78 -21.52 6.74 5.27
C ALA A 78 -20.43 6.75 6.34
N ARG A 79 -20.39 5.74 7.22
CA ARG A 79 -19.39 5.60 8.30
C ARG A 79 -18.29 4.62 7.95
N ASN A 80 -18.53 3.75 6.97
CA ASN A 80 -17.56 2.74 6.56
C ASN A 80 -17.69 2.40 5.07
N LEU A 81 -17.01 3.17 4.23
CA LEU A 81 -16.97 2.92 2.78
C LEU A 81 -16.36 1.55 2.42
N TYR A 82 -15.59 0.94 3.34
CA TYR A 82 -15.02 -0.41 3.16
C TYR A 82 -16.01 -1.53 3.49
N SER A 83 -17.22 -1.22 3.98
CA SER A 83 -18.27 -2.20 4.15
C SER A 83 -18.61 -2.91 2.83
N GLU A 84 -18.51 -2.18 1.72
CA GLU A 84 -18.80 -2.69 0.37
C GLU A 84 -17.69 -3.63 -0.17
N THR A 85 -16.51 -3.56 0.40
CA THR A 85 -15.35 -4.41 0.05
C THR A 85 -15.04 -5.45 1.11
N SER A 86 -15.95 -5.67 2.06
CA SER A 86 -15.82 -6.70 3.07
C SER A 86 -15.91 -8.10 2.45
N THR A 87 -15.43 -9.09 3.20
CA THR A 87 -15.40 -10.48 2.77
C THR A 87 -16.77 -10.95 2.26
N GLY A 88 -16.80 -11.53 1.06
CA GLY A 88 -18.00 -12.08 0.45
C GLY A 88 -18.88 -11.07 -0.33
N GLN A 89 -18.56 -9.78 -0.29
CA GLN A 89 -19.33 -8.74 -1.00
C GLN A 89 -18.90 -8.63 -2.48
N PHE A 90 -19.06 -9.71 -3.23
CA PHE A 90 -18.73 -9.71 -4.66
C PHE A 90 -19.87 -9.16 -5.53
N ASN A 91 -19.48 -8.37 -6.55
CA ASN A 91 -20.39 -8.09 -7.64
C ASN A 91 -20.65 -9.39 -8.44
N PRO A 92 -21.91 -9.73 -8.77
CA PRO A 92 -22.22 -10.92 -9.57
C PRO A 92 -21.48 -11.00 -10.92
N VAL A 93 -21.00 -9.87 -11.45
CA VAL A 93 -20.28 -9.82 -12.72
C VAL A 93 -18.97 -10.61 -12.70
N VAL A 94 -18.33 -10.76 -11.54
CA VAL A 94 -17.06 -11.52 -11.39
C VAL A 94 -17.30 -13.02 -11.18
N THR A 95 -18.57 -13.48 -11.18
CA THR A 95 -18.88 -14.91 -11.09
C THR A 95 -18.28 -15.66 -12.27
N GLY A 96 -17.46 -16.66 -11.99
CA GLY A 96 -16.75 -17.46 -12.99
C GLY A 96 -15.40 -16.86 -13.44
N ASP A 97 -14.97 -15.75 -12.87
CA ASP A 97 -13.62 -15.26 -13.06
C ASP A 97 -12.60 -16.18 -12.37
N LEU A 98 -11.39 -16.25 -12.92
CA LEU A 98 -10.32 -17.08 -12.36
C LEU A 98 -9.74 -16.43 -11.11
N GLU A 99 -9.61 -17.19 -10.03
CA GLU A 99 -8.89 -16.76 -8.84
C GLU A 99 -7.39 -16.79 -9.13
N ARG A 100 -6.79 -15.61 -9.34
CA ARG A 100 -5.40 -15.43 -9.78
C ARG A 100 -4.80 -14.16 -9.21
N ILE A 101 -3.46 -14.12 -9.20
CA ILE A 101 -2.69 -12.90 -8.91
C ILE A 101 -1.91 -12.55 -10.17
N TYR A 102 -2.15 -11.37 -10.67
CA TYR A 102 -1.49 -10.85 -11.87
C TYR A 102 -0.39 -9.88 -11.45
N VAL A 103 0.86 -10.21 -11.81
CA VAL A 103 2.06 -9.49 -11.36
C VAL A 103 2.75 -8.85 -12.58
N PRO A 104 2.64 -7.54 -12.76
CA PRO A 104 3.37 -6.84 -13.81
C PRO A 104 4.84 -6.72 -13.41
N ASN A 105 5.75 -7.00 -14.34
CA ASN A 105 7.19 -6.95 -14.11
C ASN A 105 7.82 -5.92 -15.05
N LEU A 106 8.24 -4.80 -14.49
CA LEU A 106 8.67 -3.60 -15.22
C LEU A 106 9.79 -3.89 -16.23
N ARG A 107 10.84 -4.59 -15.79
CA ARG A 107 12.03 -4.83 -16.62
C ARG A 107 11.90 -6.00 -17.56
N SER A 108 11.16 -7.02 -17.21
CA SER A 108 10.96 -8.17 -18.08
C SER A 108 9.81 -7.99 -19.09
N ASN A 109 9.03 -6.89 -19.00
CA ASN A 109 7.94 -6.54 -19.92
C ASN A 109 6.90 -7.67 -20.05
N ASP A 110 6.48 -8.21 -18.92
CA ASP A 110 5.54 -9.31 -18.85
C ASP A 110 4.67 -9.27 -17.60
N VAL A 111 3.64 -10.10 -17.60
CA VAL A 111 2.80 -10.39 -16.46
C VAL A 111 2.98 -11.85 -16.10
N TYR A 112 3.33 -12.11 -14.84
CA TYR A 112 3.28 -13.44 -14.25
C TYR A 112 1.92 -13.66 -13.61
N VAL A 113 1.41 -14.88 -13.74
CA VAL A 113 0.13 -15.27 -13.13
C VAL A 113 0.41 -16.32 -12.06
N ILE A 114 0.01 -16.00 -10.83
CA ILE A 114 0.19 -16.89 -9.68
C ILE A 114 -1.17 -17.52 -9.34
N ASP A 115 -1.15 -18.83 -9.10
CA ASP A 115 -2.22 -19.54 -8.42
C ASP A 115 -2.06 -19.34 -6.90
N PRO A 116 -3.00 -18.63 -6.22
CA PRO A 116 -2.85 -18.30 -4.80
C PRO A 116 -2.98 -19.52 -3.89
N VAL A 117 -3.66 -20.59 -4.33
CA VAL A 117 -3.80 -21.84 -3.57
C VAL A 117 -2.56 -22.70 -3.69
N ALA A 118 -2.11 -22.92 -4.93
CA ALA A 118 -0.92 -23.73 -5.21
C ALA A 118 0.40 -23.02 -4.85
N MET A 119 0.35 -21.70 -4.58
CA MET A 119 1.51 -20.86 -4.23
C MET A 119 2.62 -20.93 -5.28
N LYS A 120 2.25 -20.86 -6.56
CA LYS A 120 3.23 -20.95 -7.67
C LYS A 120 2.79 -20.16 -8.89
N VAL A 121 3.75 -19.74 -9.69
CA VAL A 121 3.52 -19.20 -11.04
C VAL A 121 2.99 -20.32 -11.94
N ILE A 122 1.86 -20.06 -12.61
CA ILE A 122 1.20 -21.01 -13.50
C ILE A 122 1.13 -20.55 -14.95
N ASP A 123 1.35 -19.26 -15.19
CA ASP A 123 1.35 -18.68 -16.53
C ASP A 123 2.23 -17.44 -16.58
N ARG A 124 2.62 -17.06 -17.80
CA ARG A 124 3.39 -15.86 -18.10
C ARG A 124 3.11 -15.42 -19.52
N PHE A 125 2.88 -14.12 -19.70
CA PHE A 125 2.69 -13.56 -21.05
C PHE A 125 3.31 -12.18 -21.18
N LYS A 126 3.68 -11.82 -22.40
CA LYS A 126 4.20 -10.49 -22.73
C LYS A 126 3.08 -9.48 -22.80
N VAL A 127 3.38 -8.26 -22.37
CA VAL A 127 2.54 -7.05 -22.49
C VAL A 127 3.35 -5.93 -23.14
N GLY A 128 2.94 -4.68 -23.02
CA GLY A 128 3.73 -3.54 -23.49
C GLY A 128 5.02 -3.32 -22.71
N ILE A 129 5.73 -2.24 -23.02
CA ILE A 129 7.01 -1.88 -22.40
C ILE A 129 6.76 -1.26 -21.04
N GLY A 130 7.46 -1.73 -20.01
CA GLY A 130 7.43 -1.18 -18.66
C GLY A 130 6.06 -1.27 -17.98
N PRO A 131 5.48 -2.49 -17.80
CA PRO A 131 4.21 -2.63 -17.10
C PRO A 131 4.36 -2.26 -15.62
N GLN A 132 3.54 -1.31 -15.15
CA GLN A 132 3.56 -0.79 -13.78
C GLN A 132 2.46 -1.39 -12.91
N HIS A 133 1.21 -1.36 -13.37
CA HIS A 133 0.05 -1.77 -12.58
C HIS A 133 -0.90 -2.69 -13.36
N ILE A 134 -1.60 -3.55 -12.63
CA ILE A 134 -2.79 -4.25 -13.15
C ILE A 134 -4.01 -3.64 -12.49
N VAL A 135 -4.89 -3.05 -13.31
CA VAL A 135 -6.00 -2.22 -12.84
C VAL A 135 -7.33 -2.83 -13.29
N PRO A 136 -8.24 -3.19 -12.37
CA PRO A 136 -9.59 -3.61 -12.74
C PRO A 136 -10.39 -2.47 -13.38
N SER A 137 -11.12 -2.75 -14.46
CA SER A 137 -12.07 -1.80 -15.05
C SER A 137 -13.20 -1.46 -14.08
N TRP A 138 -13.83 -0.30 -14.26
CA TRP A 138 -14.94 0.14 -13.42
C TRP A 138 -16.06 -0.91 -13.33
N ASP A 139 -16.39 -1.54 -14.45
CA ASP A 139 -17.42 -2.56 -14.58
C ASP A 139 -16.92 -3.98 -14.22
N LEU A 140 -15.69 -4.13 -13.77
CA LEU A 140 -15.04 -5.37 -13.33
C LEU A 140 -14.90 -6.46 -14.41
N ARG A 141 -15.03 -6.12 -15.70
CA ARG A 141 -15.00 -7.08 -16.82
C ARG A 141 -13.62 -7.25 -17.47
N THR A 142 -12.70 -6.33 -17.18
CA THR A 142 -11.37 -6.30 -17.77
C THR A 142 -10.33 -5.92 -16.72
N LEU A 143 -9.18 -6.56 -16.76
CA LEU A 143 -8.00 -6.10 -16.03
C LEU A 143 -7.07 -5.42 -17.03
N TRP A 144 -6.55 -4.24 -16.71
CA TRP A 144 -5.68 -3.47 -17.58
C TRP A 144 -4.25 -3.47 -17.08
N ALA A 145 -3.29 -3.97 -17.86
CA ALA A 145 -1.88 -3.72 -17.60
C ALA A 145 -1.51 -2.34 -18.17
N THR A 146 -1.06 -1.44 -17.29
CA THR A 146 -0.58 -0.11 -17.68
C THR A 146 0.91 -0.19 -18.01
N ASN A 147 1.27 0.04 -19.26
CA ASN A 147 2.64 -0.09 -19.77
C ASN A 147 3.17 1.30 -20.10
N ASN A 148 3.83 1.96 -19.14
CA ASN A 148 4.20 3.38 -19.27
C ASN A 148 5.41 3.64 -20.15
N ALA A 149 6.12 2.59 -20.59
CA ALA A 149 7.33 2.70 -21.40
C ALA A 149 8.36 3.66 -20.77
N GLU A 150 8.69 3.43 -19.52
CA GLU A 150 9.52 4.27 -18.67
C GLU A 150 10.74 4.89 -19.38
N GLY A 151 10.87 6.23 -19.29
CA GLY A 151 11.84 7.01 -20.06
C GLY A 151 11.41 7.32 -21.50
N ARG A 152 10.25 6.84 -21.93
CA ARG A 152 9.54 7.12 -23.20
C ARG A 152 8.11 7.49 -22.85
N THR A 153 7.32 7.89 -23.85
CA THR A 153 5.91 8.25 -23.61
C THR A 153 4.95 7.48 -24.53
N ASP A 154 5.48 6.64 -25.42
CA ASP A 154 4.75 5.77 -26.34
C ASP A 154 4.30 4.47 -25.63
N GLY A 155 3.60 4.59 -24.53
CA GLY A 155 3.09 3.47 -23.76
C GLY A 155 1.86 2.81 -24.35
N SER A 156 1.25 1.92 -23.59
CA SER A 156 0.04 1.20 -24.00
C SER A 156 -0.74 0.66 -22.81
N LEU A 157 -2.00 0.31 -23.04
CA LEU A 157 -2.83 -0.47 -22.13
C LEU A 157 -3.05 -1.87 -22.73
N THR A 158 -2.72 -2.92 -21.99
CA THR A 158 -3.00 -4.30 -22.43
C THR A 158 -4.18 -4.85 -21.62
N PRO A 159 -5.33 -5.15 -22.27
CA PRO A 159 -6.45 -5.77 -21.59
C PRO A 159 -6.15 -7.24 -21.27
N ILE A 160 -6.60 -7.71 -20.12
CA ILE A 160 -6.56 -9.11 -19.68
C ILE A 160 -8.00 -9.52 -19.38
N ASN A 161 -8.43 -10.61 -19.97
CA ASN A 161 -9.76 -11.17 -19.68
C ASN A 161 -9.70 -11.98 -18.39
N PRO A 162 -10.42 -11.60 -17.33
CA PRO A 162 -10.32 -12.26 -16.03
C PRO A 162 -10.91 -13.68 -16.02
N ARG A 163 -11.80 -14.03 -16.95
CA ARG A 163 -12.37 -15.38 -17.08
C ARG A 163 -11.44 -16.38 -17.71
N THR A 164 -10.58 -15.91 -18.64
CA THR A 164 -9.63 -16.78 -19.34
C THR A 164 -8.20 -16.62 -18.86
N GLY A 165 -7.91 -15.54 -18.14
CA GLY A 165 -6.56 -15.16 -17.71
C GLY A 165 -5.64 -14.73 -18.85
N LYS A 166 -6.17 -14.49 -20.07
CA LYS A 166 -5.36 -14.22 -21.26
C LYS A 166 -5.36 -12.74 -21.66
N PRO A 167 -4.23 -12.22 -22.16
CA PRO A 167 -4.14 -10.85 -22.65
C PRO A 167 -4.80 -10.72 -24.02
N GLY A 168 -5.36 -9.53 -24.27
CA GLY A 168 -5.81 -9.10 -25.58
C GLY A 168 -4.77 -8.21 -26.27
N LYS A 169 -5.19 -7.56 -27.37
CA LYS A 169 -4.34 -6.64 -28.12
C LYS A 169 -4.14 -5.34 -27.33
N ALA A 170 -2.88 -4.93 -27.19
CA ALA A 170 -2.55 -3.65 -26.53
C ALA A 170 -3.09 -2.45 -27.34
N ILE A 171 -3.57 -1.44 -26.63
CA ILE A 171 -4.06 -0.17 -27.14
C ILE A 171 -2.98 0.87 -26.89
N PRO A 172 -2.49 1.61 -27.90
CA PRO A 172 -1.54 2.70 -27.71
C PRO A 172 -2.14 3.82 -26.83
N VAL A 173 -1.43 4.19 -25.79
CA VAL A 173 -1.81 5.28 -24.87
C VAL A 173 -0.53 5.98 -24.42
N ASP A 174 -0.55 7.31 -24.41
CA ASP A 174 0.61 8.12 -24.00
C ASP A 174 0.82 7.98 -22.48
N ASP A 175 2.01 7.52 -22.09
CA ASP A 175 2.54 7.53 -20.72
C ASP A 175 1.58 7.00 -19.63
N PRO A 176 0.98 5.81 -19.75
CA PRO A 176 0.03 5.29 -18.77
C PRO A 176 0.76 4.68 -17.57
N TYR A 177 1.19 5.54 -16.61
CA TYR A 177 1.82 5.06 -15.39
C TYR A 177 0.82 4.25 -14.54
N ASN A 178 -0.36 4.80 -14.32
CA ASN A 178 -1.43 4.19 -13.55
C ASN A 178 -2.80 4.53 -14.17
N MET A 179 -3.86 3.91 -13.69
CA MET A 179 -5.20 4.16 -14.18
C MET A 179 -6.24 4.13 -13.06
N TYR A 180 -7.21 5.06 -13.16
CA TYR A 180 -8.36 5.18 -12.28
C TYR A 180 -9.64 5.29 -13.10
N TYR A 181 -10.77 5.39 -12.41
CA TYR A 181 -12.07 5.65 -13.03
C TYR A 181 -12.79 6.75 -12.27
N THR A 182 -13.52 7.60 -12.99
CA THR A 182 -14.46 8.51 -12.33
C THR A 182 -15.50 7.69 -11.56
N PRO A 183 -15.95 8.15 -10.37
CA PRO A 183 -16.90 7.39 -9.55
C PRO A 183 -18.22 7.06 -10.24
N ASP A 184 -18.62 7.85 -11.26
CA ASP A 184 -19.78 7.60 -12.10
C ASP A 184 -19.52 6.64 -13.28
N GLY A 185 -18.29 6.15 -13.42
CA GLY A 185 -17.87 5.19 -14.46
C GLY A 185 -17.82 5.75 -15.89
N LYS A 186 -17.98 7.08 -16.09
CA LYS A 186 -18.03 7.67 -17.44
C LYS A 186 -16.67 7.89 -18.07
N SER A 187 -15.59 7.87 -17.27
CA SER A 187 -14.23 8.03 -17.78
C SER A 187 -13.25 7.10 -17.07
N ALA A 188 -12.34 6.51 -17.82
CA ALA A 188 -11.07 6.02 -17.32
C ALA A 188 -10.11 7.21 -17.20
N ILE A 189 -9.36 7.30 -16.10
CA ILE A 189 -8.39 8.36 -15.84
C ILE A 189 -7.00 7.74 -15.96
N VAL A 190 -6.32 7.99 -17.04
CA VAL A 190 -4.93 7.59 -17.24
C VAL A 190 -4.02 8.64 -16.62
N VAL A 191 -3.14 8.19 -15.73
CA VAL A 191 -2.14 9.04 -15.10
C VAL A 191 -0.93 9.12 -16.03
N ALA A 192 -0.82 10.22 -16.77
CA ALA A 192 0.32 10.50 -17.65
C ALA A 192 1.39 11.25 -16.84
N GLU A 193 2.19 10.48 -16.09
CA GLU A 193 3.12 10.95 -15.06
C GLU A 193 4.18 11.90 -15.61
N ALA A 194 4.90 11.49 -16.65
CA ALA A 194 5.94 12.29 -17.30
C ALA A 194 5.37 13.54 -17.98
N ARG A 195 4.10 13.48 -18.39
CA ARG A 195 3.36 14.62 -18.99
C ARG A 195 2.80 15.57 -17.94
N LYS A 196 2.77 15.21 -16.67
CA LYS A 196 2.15 15.97 -15.57
C LYS A 196 0.68 16.30 -15.89
N ARG A 197 -0.08 15.28 -16.25
CA ARG A 197 -1.44 15.44 -16.72
C ARG A 197 -2.27 14.18 -16.44
N LEU A 198 -3.56 14.36 -16.30
CA LEU A 198 -4.56 13.29 -16.24
C LEU A 198 -5.35 13.26 -17.54
N ASP A 199 -5.31 12.14 -18.26
CA ASP A 199 -6.07 11.91 -19.47
C ASP A 199 -7.35 11.16 -19.16
N PHE A 200 -8.49 11.81 -19.35
CA PHE A 200 -9.80 11.20 -19.19
C PHE A 200 -10.23 10.58 -20.53
N ARG A 201 -10.52 9.28 -20.48
CA ARG A 201 -10.76 8.45 -21.66
C ARG A 201 -12.09 7.72 -21.55
N ASP A 202 -12.69 7.40 -22.67
CA ASP A 202 -13.83 6.49 -22.71
C ASP A 202 -13.45 5.15 -22.05
N PRO A 203 -14.21 4.65 -21.05
CA PRO A 203 -13.79 3.50 -20.26
C PRO A 203 -13.79 2.17 -21.03
N THR A 204 -14.41 2.12 -22.20
CA THR A 204 -14.52 0.94 -23.05
C THR A 204 -13.51 0.97 -24.21
N THR A 205 -13.44 2.08 -24.93
CA THR A 205 -12.61 2.23 -26.14
C THR A 205 -11.23 2.82 -25.88
N MET A 206 -11.02 3.41 -24.70
CA MET A 206 -9.84 4.18 -24.32
C MET A 206 -9.59 5.41 -25.22
N ALA A 207 -10.58 5.85 -25.98
CA ALA A 207 -10.51 7.09 -26.75
C ALA A 207 -10.44 8.31 -25.79
N LEU A 208 -9.53 9.25 -26.09
CA LEU A 208 -9.36 10.44 -25.27
C LEU A 208 -10.63 11.32 -25.32
N GLN A 209 -11.16 11.67 -24.17
CA GLN A 209 -12.29 12.58 -24.00
C GLN A 209 -11.81 14.01 -23.71
N TYR A 210 -10.95 14.18 -22.72
CA TYR A 210 -10.32 15.45 -22.32
C TYR A 210 -9.10 15.18 -21.42
N SER A 211 -8.34 16.22 -21.13
CA SER A 211 -7.21 16.16 -20.19
C SER A 211 -7.30 17.28 -19.15
N ILE A 212 -6.68 17.05 -18.00
CA ILE A 212 -6.44 18.05 -16.97
C ILE A 212 -4.94 18.14 -16.75
N ASP A 213 -4.34 19.29 -17.09
CA ASP A 213 -2.93 19.54 -16.81
C ASP A 213 -2.70 19.78 -15.32
N THR A 214 -1.63 19.19 -14.80
CA THR A 214 -1.26 19.28 -13.38
C THR A 214 0.19 19.78 -13.23
N PRO A 215 0.51 21.01 -13.70
CA PRO A 215 1.89 21.48 -13.79
C PRO A 215 2.61 21.54 -12.43
N GLY A 216 1.87 21.76 -11.35
CA GLY A 216 2.39 21.76 -9.97
C GLY A 216 2.59 20.37 -9.33
N CYS A 217 2.37 19.28 -10.11
CA CYS A 217 2.44 17.90 -9.66
C CYS A 217 3.42 17.06 -10.49
N PRO A 218 4.74 17.36 -10.50
CA PRO A 218 5.72 16.46 -11.07
C PRO A 218 5.65 15.08 -10.41
N GLY A 219 5.61 14.02 -11.22
CA GLY A 219 5.40 12.67 -10.71
C GLY A 219 4.00 12.47 -10.15
N ILE A 220 2.96 12.95 -10.88
CA ILE A 220 1.58 12.63 -10.53
C ILE A 220 1.39 11.13 -10.58
N ASN A 221 0.86 10.53 -9.49
CA ASN A 221 1.07 9.11 -9.24
C ASN A 221 -0.22 8.41 -8.81
N HIS A 222 -0.49 8.32 -7.51
CA HIS A 222 -1.61 7.57 -6.95
C HIS A 222 -2.75 8.47 -6.49
N ALA A 223 -3.96 7.90 -6.42
CA ALA A 223 -5.14 8.67 -6.02
C ALA A 223 -6.12 7.87 -5.17
N ASP A 224 -6.91 8.60 -4.40
CA ASP A 224 -8.20 8.15 -3.89
C ASP A 224 -9.23 9.30 -3.96
N PHE A 225 -10.52 8.94 -3.89
CA PHE A 225 -11.63 9.83 -4.16
C PHE A 225 -12.37 10.19 -2.88
N SER A 226 -12.93 11.39 -2.84
CA SER A 226 -13.91 11.75 -1.81
C SER A 226 -15.09 10.79 -1.83
N ILE A 227 -15.67 10.54 -0.66
CA ILE A 227 -16.76 9.57 -0.51
C ILE A 227 -17.99 9.91 -1.38
N ASP A 228 -18.19 11.18 -1.71
CA ASP A 228 -19.26 11.67 -2.57
C ASP A 228 -18.88 11.77 -4.06
N GLY A 229 -17.63 11.46 -4.40
CA GLY A 229 -17.11 11.47 -5.77
C GLY A 229 -16.77 12.85 -6.33
N ARG A 230 -16.91 13.96 -5.57
CA ARG A 230 -16.71 15.30 -6.09
C ARG A 230 -15.27 15.62 -6.43
N TYR A 231 -14.33 15.11 -5.66
CA TYR A 231 -12.90 15.35 -5.89
C TYR A 231 -12.07 14.10 -5.67
N ALA A 232 -10.86 14.12 -6.22
CA ALA A 232 -9.81 13.16 -5.92
C ALA A 232 -8.56 13.88 -5.40
N LEU A 233 -7.80 13.21 -4.55
CA LEU A 233 -6.46 13.63 -4.17
C LEU A 233 -5.44 12.75 -4.90
N PHE A 234 -4.53 13.38 -5.65
CA PHE A 234 -3.43 12.71 -6.34
C PHE A 234 -2.10 13.04 -5.69
N THR A 235 -1.30 12.04 -5.41
CA THR A 235 0.08 12.22 -4.92
C THR A 235 0.99 12.70 -6.05
N CYS A 236 1.98 13.53 -5.70
CA CYS A 236 2.94 14.14 -6.61
C CYS A 236 4.35 13.76 -6.15
N GLU A 237 4.84 12.61 -6.59
CA GLU A 237 6.03 11.93 -6.09
C GLU A 237 7.26 12.85 -6.07
N PHE A 238 7.51 13.57 -7.18
CA PHE A 238 8.76 14.34 -7.32
C PHE A 238 8.67 15.78 -6.81
N SER A 239 7.48 16.24 -6.40
CA SER A 239 7.34 17.58 -5.77
C SER A 239 7.11 17.52 -4.25
N GLY A 240 6.79 16.34 -3.70
CA GLY A 240 6.43 16.21 -2.28
C GLY A 240 5.13 16.91 -1.96
N THR A 241 4.19 16.91 -2.89
CA THR A 241 2.88 17.56 -2.75
C THR A 241 1.74 16.58 -3.01
N VAL A 242 0.52 17.02 -2.74
CA VAL A 242 -0.73 16.38 -3.16
C VAL A 242 -1.54 17.37 -3.96
N ALA A 243 -2.09 16.94 -5.08
CA ALA A 243 -3.02 17.73 -5.89
C ALA A 243 -4.47 17.37 -5.56
N LYS A 244 -5.33 18.36 -5.33
CA LYS A 244 -6.78 18.19 -5.20
C LYS A 244 -7.44 18.52 -6.53
N ILE A 245 -8.13 17.55 -7.11
CA ILE A 245 -8.74 17.62 -8.44
C ILE A 245 -10.26 17.59 -8.30
N ASP A 246 -10.93 18.60 -8.80
CA ASP A 246 -12.40 18.62 -8.93
C ASP A 246 -12.81 17.78 -10.14
N ILE A 247 -13.41 16.62 -9.86
CA ILE A 247 -13.82 15.68 -10.91
C ILE A 247 -15.01 16.20 -11.71
N VAL A 248 -15.91 16.93 -11.06
CA VAL A 248 -17.14 17.45 -11.68
C VAL A 248 -16.82 18.63 -12.62
N ASN A 249 -16.06 19.60 -12.12
CA ASN A 249 -15.72 20.82 -12.87
C ASN A 249 -14.40 20.70 -13.66
N ARG A 250 -13.73 19.55 -13.63
CA ARG A 250 -12.55 19.21 -14.44
C ARG A 250 -11.39 20.18 -14.24
N LYS A 251 -11.02 20.47 -13.00
CA LYS A 251 -9.95 21.45 -12.70
C LYS A 251 -9.16 21.08 -11.46
N VAL A 252 -7.92 21.56 -11.40
CA VAL A 252 -7.10 21.53 -10.19
C VAL A 252 -7.63 22.56 -9.21
N LEU A 253 -7.92 22.14 -7.97
CA LEU A 253 -8.34 23.02 -6.87
C LEU A 253 -7.14 23.60 -6.11
N GLY A 254 -6.02 22.88 -6.07
CA GLY A 254 -4.81 23.32 -5.39
C GLY A 254 -3.81 22.22 -5.16
N TYR A 255 -2.69 22.59 -4.53
CA TYR A 255 -1.60 21.70 -4.16
C TYR A 255 -1.26 21.88 -2.68
N LEU A 256 -1.15 20.78 -1.94
CA LEU A 256 -0.76 20.75 -0.53
C LEU A 256 0.67 20.21 -0.40
N SER A 257 1.57 20.98 0.23
CA SER A 257 2.93 20.51 0.52
C SER A 257 2.94 19.53 1.71
N LEU A 258 3.62 18.40 1.53
CA LEU A 258 3.86 17.40 2.58
C LEU A 258 5.25 17.52 3.20
N THR A 259 6.00 18.59 2.88
CA THR A 259 7.34 18.84 3.43
C THR A 259 7.33 18.78 4.96
N MET A 260 8.28 18.06 5.53
CA MET A 260 8.45 17.92 6.97
C MET A 260 9.47 18.91 7.51
N PRO A 261 9.28 19.46 8.73
CA PRO A 261 10.30 20.34 9.35
C PRO A 261 11.63 19.63 9.57
N ALA A 262 12.72 20.35 9.37
CA ALA A 262 14.10 19.86 9.50
C ALA A 262 14.41 19.15 10.83
N THR A 263 13.84 19.62 11.92
CA THR A 263 14.11 19.11 13.28
C THR A 263 13.68 17.66 13.50
N ARG A 264 12.82 17.10 12.66
CA ARG A 264 12.28 15.75 12.82
C ARG A 264 13.21 14.66 12.29
N PHE A 265 14.18 15.03 11.47
CA PHE A 265 15.13 14.13 10.82
C PHE A 265 16.58 14.38 11.24
N LYS A 266 16.79 15.10 12.35
CA LYS A 266 18.12 15.34 12.87
C LYS A 266 18.68 14.03 13.40
N GLU A 267 19.74 13.52 12.77
CA GLU A 267 20.54 12.43 13.31
C GLU A 267 21.15 12.90 14.63
N VAL A 268 21.03 12.09 15.67
CA VAL A 268 21.81 12.31 16.89
C VAL A 268 23.18 11.66 16.63
N PRO A 269 24.29 12.44 16.58
CA PRO A 269 25.60 11.88 16.38
C PRO A 269 25.87 10.79 17.42
N GLY A 270 26.23 9.57 16.98
CA GLY A 270 26.51 8.44 17.87
C GLY A 270 25.28 7.66 18.36
N ALA A 271 24.06 8.01 17.99
CA ALA A 271 22.91 7.16 18.21
C ALA A 271 23.06 5.89 17.37
N ALA A 272 23.10 4.75 18.04
CA ALA A 272 23.10 3.47 17.33
C ALA A 272 21.87 3.43 16.41
N ARG A 273 22.06 3.11 15.13
CA ARG A 273 21.05 2.99 14.06
C ARG A 273 20.10 1.82 14.31
N THR A 274 19.57 1.72 15.51
CA THR A 274 18.95 0.50 16.05
C THR A 274 17.50 0.68 16.48
N GLN A 275 16.83 1.72 16.03
CA GLN A 275 15.38 1.72 16.18
C GLN A 275 14.79 0.70 15.21
N PRO A 276 13.99 -0.27 15.68
CA PRO A 276 13.32 -1.22 14.80
C PRO A 276 12.54 -0.48 13.69
N GLY A 277 12.86 -0.75 12.42
CA GLY A 277 12.24 -0.11 11.27
C GLY A 277 12.98 1.12 10.74
N GLN A 278 14.12 1.53 11.30
CA GLN A 278 14.99 2.55 10.74
C GLN A 278 16.28 1.92 10.25
N ILE A 279 16.38 1.72 8.95
CA ILE A 279 17.63 1.30 8.30
C ILE A 279 18.01 2.36 7.30
N TRP A 280 19.23 2.89 7.48
CA TRP A 280 19.84 3.83 6.57
C TRP A 280 20.49 3.07 5.41
N GLU A 281 20.43 3.64 4.22
CA GLU A 281 21.11 3.06 3.08
C GLU A 281 22.63 3.15 3.26
N PRO A 282 23.40 2.08 2.98
CA PRO A 282 24.87 2.14 3.05
C PRO A 282 25.39 3.22 2.12
N GLY A 283 26.18 4.16 2.65
CA GLY A 283 26.80 5.26 1.88
C GLY A 283 26.01 6.59 1.90
N GLU A 284 24.82 6.65 2.50
CA GLU A 284 24.15 7.92 2.76
C GLU A 284 24.72 8.56 4.03
N THR A 285 25.51 9.61 3.83
CA THR A 285 26.12 10.40 4.91
C THR A 285 25.44 11.75 5.11
N GLU A 286 24.53 12.14 4.23
CA GLU A 286 23.85 13.43 4.32
C GLU A 286 22.53 13.33 5.04
N ILE A 287 22.43 14.11 6.10
CA ILE A 287 21.19 14.39 6.80
C ILE A 287 20.50 15.52 6.05
N CYS A 288 19.43 15.21 5.37
CA CYS A 288 18.63 16.24 4.76
C CYS A 288 17.91 17.04 5.85
N THR A 289 18.28 18.30 6.02
CA THR A 289 17.69 19.19 7.03
C THR A 289 16.25 19.59 6.72
N VAL A 290 15.85 19.50 5.45
CA VAL A 290 14.45 19.62 5.00
C VAL A 290 14.24 18.54 3.95
N LYS A 291 13.45 17.53 4.27
CA LYS A 291 13.09 16.51 3.27
C LYS A 291 11.88 17.00 2.48
N ARG A 292 12.08 17.16 1.18
CA ARG A 292 10.97 17.15 0.25
C ARG A 292 10.33 15.78 0.36
N GLY A 293 9.03 15.70 0.61
CA GLY A 293 8.30 14.45 0.61
C GLY A 293 8.43 13.72 -0.74
N MET A 294 8.20 12.42 -0.72
CA MET A 294 8.04 11.57 -1.89
C MET A 294 6.77 10.74 -1.68
N PRO A 295 5.58 11.38 -1.75
CA PRO A 295 4.32 10.71 -1.50
C PRO A 295 4.04 9.66 -2.56
N GLN A 296 3.57 8.50 -2.10
CA GLN A 296 3.29 7.31 -2.88
C GLN A 296 1.79 6.99 -2.84
N ASP A 297 1.39 5.84 -2.32
CA ASP A 297 0.00 5.45 -2.28
C ASP A 297 -0.85 6.30 -1.32
N ILE A 298 -2.14 6.35 -1.57
CA ILE A 298 -3.11 7.14 -0.81
C ILE A 298 -4.41 6.35 -0.63
N ARG A 299 -4.97 6.37 0.58
CA ARG A 299 -6.26 5.74 0.89
C ARG A 299 -7.09 6.62 1.82
N SER A 300 -8.40 6.62 1.58
CA SER A 300 -9.37 7.29 2.44
C SER A 300 -9.53 6.58 3.78
N SER A 301 -9.91 7.30 4.83
CA SER A 301 -10.44 6.71 6.06
C SER A 301 -11.79 6.01 5.82
N PRO A 302 -12.23 5.10 6.71
CA PRO A 302 -13.52 4.43 6.55
C PRO A 302 -14.71 5.40 6.39
N ASP A 303 -14.70 6.54 7.06
CA ASP A 303 -15.74 7.57 6.96
C ASP A 303 -15.53 8.54 5.77
N GLY A 304 -14.48 8.33 4.98
CA GLY A 304 -14.16 9.12 3.78
C GLY A 304 -13.71 10.55 4.03
N LYS A 305 -13.45 10.95 5.29
CA LYS A 305 -13.10 12.33 5.63
C LYS A 305 -11.61 12.62 5.54
N ARG A 306 -10.79 11.63 5.89
CA ARG A 306 -9.34 11.75 5.92
C ARG A 306 -8.71 10.91 4.81
N PHE A 307 -7.53 11.33 4.39
CA PHE A 307 -6.69 10.61 3.44
C PHE A 307 -5.35 10.29 4.10
N TYR A 308 -5.01 9.02 4.11
CA TYR A 308 -3.71 8.51 4.55
C TYR A 308 -2.80 8.44 3.33
N ILE A 309 -1.62 9.05 3.41
CA ILE A 309 -0.68 9.19 2.31
C ILE A 309 0.66 8.65 2.76
N ALA A 310 1.08 7.54 2.18
CA ALA A 310 2.42 7.02 2.40
C ALA A 310 3.46 7.96 1.79
N ASP A 311 4.52 8.26 2.52
CA ASP A 311 5.60 9.10 2.04
C ASP A 311 6.94 8.40 2.26
N MET A 312 7.58 8.05 1.14
CA MET A 312 8.79 7.27 1.11
C MET A 312 9.99 8.03 1.70
N HIS A 313 10.06 9.34 1.53
CA HIS A 313 11.12 10.18 2.08
C HIS A 313 10.84 10.66 3.51
N ALA A 314 9.58 10.74 3.91
CA ALA A 314 9.20 11.11 5.27
C ALA A 314 9.19 9.90 6.25
N ASP A 315 9.35 8.67 5.75
CA ASP A 315 9.35 7.43 6.54
C ASP A 315 8.06 7.20 7.32
N GLY A 316 6.93 7.55 6.70
CA GLY A 316 5.65 7.46 7.38
C GLY A 316 4.44 7.76 6.53
N VAL A 317 3.34 7.99 7.21
CA VAL A 317 2.03 8.23 6.63
C VAL A 317 1.51 9.58 7.08
N HIS A 318 1.29 10.50 6.16
CA HIS A 318 0.58 11.75 6.43
C HIS A 318 -0.91 11.50 6.52
N ILE A 319 -1.59 12.29 7.34
CA ILE A 319 -3.04 12.31 7.45
C ILE A 319 -3.50 13.70 7.00
N VAL A 320 -4.33 13.72 5.97
CA VAL A 320 -4.88 14.94 5.37
C VAL A 320 -6.39 14.94 5.52
N ASP A 321 -6.95 16.02 6.03
CA ASP A 321 -8.40 16.25 5.99
C ASP A 321 -8.81 16.62 4.55
N GLY A 322 -9.71 15.84 3.97
CA GLY A 322 -10.05 15.95 2.56
C GLY A 322 -10.85 17.21 2.22
N GLU A 323 -11.71 17.68 3.12
CA GLU A 323 -12.56 18.87 2.85
C GLU A 323 -11.73 20.15 2.99
N SER A 324 -11.10 20.37 4.14
CA SER A 324 -10.24 21.56 4.37
C SER A 324 -8.93 21.52 3.58
N PHE A 325 -8.56 20.37 3.05
CA PHE A 325 -7.31 20.12 2.33
C PHE A 325 -6.07 20.56 3.13
N THR A 326 -6.04 20.15 4.41
CA THR A 326 -4.95 20.47 5.34
C THR A 326 -4.36 19.20 5.96
N LYS A 327 -3.07 19.26 6.28
CA LYS A 327 -2.38 18.18 6.99
C LYS A 327 -2.76 18.22 8.47
N VAL A 328 -3.39 17.14 8.98
CA VAL A 328 -3.89 17.04 10.36
C VAL A 328 -3.11 16.06 11.23
N GLY A 329 -2.28 15.18 10.62
CA GLY A 329 -1.52 14.21 11.37
C GLY A 329 -0.33 13.62 10.59
N PHE A 330 0.48 12.82 11.31
CA PHE A 330 1.56 12.03 10.74
C PHE A 330 1.90 10.85 11.64
N ILE A 331 2.07 9.68 11.03
CA ILE A 331 2.45 8.44 11.72
C ILE A 331 3.80 7.99 11.17
N THR A 332 4.84 7.96 12.00
CA THR A 332 6.15 7.41 11.62
C THR A 332 6.02 5.89 11.48
N ALA A 333 6.12 5.38 10.28
CA ALA A 333 5.90 3.96 9.97
C ALA A 333 7.20 3.18 9.79
N GLY A 334 8.12 3.66 8.97
CA GLY A 334 9.41 3.02 8.68
C GLY A 334 9.97 3.50 7.36
N VAL A 335 11.24 3.18 7.12
CA VAL A 335 12.00 3.65 5.95
C VAL A 335 11.32 3.22 4.65
N GLY A 336 10.95 4.20 3.82
CA GLY A 336 10.36 3.95 2.53
C GLY A 336 8.91 3.47 2.59
N ALA A 337 8.04 4.12 3.38
CA ALA A 337 6.60 3.85 3.38
C ALA A 337 6.01 4.05 1.97
N HIS A 338 5.29 3.04 1.44
CA HIS A 338 4.92 3.01 0.03
C HIS A 338 3.45 2.63 -0.21
N GLY A 339 3.07 1.36 -0.23
CA GLY A 339 1.71 0.91 -0.53
C GLY A 339 0.79 0.93 0.70
N LEU A 340 -0.50 1.21 0.50
CA LEU A 340 -1.51 1.32 1.55
C LEU A 340 -2.72 0.44 1.21
N TYR A 341 -3.11 -0.47 2.12
CA TYR A 341 -4.20 -1.41 1.88
C TYR A 341 -5.11 -1.55 3.10
N PRO A 342 -6.38 -1.14 3.01
CA PRO A 342 -7.36 -1.36 4.08
C PRO A 342 -7.64 -2.86 4.28
N SER A 343 -7.82 -3.27 5.54
CA SER A 343 -8.33 -4.60 5.86
C SER A 343 -9.78 -4.74 5.39
N ARG A 344 -10.24 -5.98 5.14
CA ARG A 344 -11.59 -6.24 4.65
C ARG A 344 -12.70 -5.87 5.64
N ASP A 345 -12.37 -5.75 6.91
CA ASP A 345 -13.31 -5.25 7.93
C ASP A 345 -13.28 -3.72 8.10
N GLY A 346 -12.43 -3.03 7.32
CA GLY A 346 -12.27 -1.58 7.38
C GLY A 346 -11.67 -1.02 8.67
N LYS A 347 -11.06 -1.86 9.51
CA LYS A 347 -10.53 -1.42 10.82
C LYS A 347 -9.06 -1.08 10.79
N ARG A 348 -8.29 -1.67 9.86
CA ARG A 348 -6.84 -1.57 9.81
C ARG A 348 -6.37 -1.07 8.45
N LEU A 349 -5.22 -0.41 8.45
CA LEU A 349 -4.49 -0.02 7.26
C LEU A 349 -3.13 -0.70 7.29
N TYR A 350 -2.87 -1.55 6.30
CA TYR A 350 -1.56 -2.15 6.08
C TYR A 350 -0.70 -1.20 5.27
N VAL A 351 0.51 -0.92 5.75
CA VAL A 351 1.48 -0.03 5.12
C VAL A 351 2.68 -0.86 4.68
N ALA A 352 2.92 -0.96 3.39
CA ALA A 352 4.12 -1.59 2.86
C ALA A 352 5.34 -0.68 3.11
N ILE A 353 6.39 -1.23 3.70
CA ILE A 353 7.64 -0.55 4.01
C ILE A 353 8.74 -1.15 3.14
N ARG A 354 9.24 -0.40 2.17
CA ARG A 354 10.28 -0.88 1.22
C ARG A 354 11.64 -1.07 1.87
N GLY A 355 11.91 -0.43 2.99
CA GLY A 355 13.23 -0.41 3.63
C GLY A 355 14.26 0.39 2.84
N SER A 356 13.84 1.24 1.90
CA SER A 356 14.70 2.05 1.03
C SER A 356 13.99 3.31 0.57
N HIS A 357 14.75 4.40 0.41
CA HIS A 357 14.31 5.64 -0.23
C HIS A 357 14.54 5.64 -1.76
N LYS A 358 15.16 4.62 -2.31
CA LYS A 358 15.46 4.55 -3.75
C LYS A 358 14.27 4.09 -4.55
N ILE A 359 14.04 4.74 -5.67
CA ILE A 359 13.05 4.32 -6.67
C ILE A 359 13.56 3.09 -7.43
N ARG A 360 14.88 3.02 -7.64
CA ARG A 360 15.59 1.96 -8.38
C ARG A 360 16.89 1.59 -7.70
N GLY A 361 17.32 0.36 -7.90
CA GLY A 361 18.62 -0.10 -7.43
C GLY A 361 18.54 -1.44 -6.69
N PRO A 362 19.67 -1.92 -6.19
CA PRO A 362 19.71 -3.15 -5.41
C PRO A 362 18.93 -2.97 -4.09
N LYS A 363 18.47 -4.08 -3.55
CA LYS A 363 17.91 -4.16 -2.20
C LYS A 363 18.88 -3.57 -1.18
N LEU A 364 18.42 -2.65 -0.37
CA LEU A 364 19.26 -1.92 0.59
C LEU A 364 18.71 -1.88 2.01
N GLY A 365 17.53 -2.44 2.28
CA GLY A 365 16.92 -2.28 3.58
C GLY A 365 16.15 -3.49 4.09
N ASN A 366 15.70 -3.41 5.34
CA ASN A 366 14.80 -4.37 5.93
C ASN A 366 13.38 -3.81 5.86
N GLY A 367 12.68 -4.16 4.78
CA GLY A 367 11.28 -3.83 4.62
C GLY A 367 10.38 -4.79 5.38
N GLY A 368 9.08 -4.53 5.27
CA GLY A 368 8.04 -5.29 5.94
C GLY A 368 6.69 -4.62 5.79
N VAL A 369 5.79 -4.91 6.72
CA VAL A 369 4.48 -4.30 6.80
C VAL A 369 4.27 -3.68 8.18
N VAL A 370 3.69 -2.50 8.20
CA VAL A 370 3.21 -1.85 9.43
C VAL A 370 1.69 -1.84 9.40
N VAL A 371 1.07 -2.17 10.51
CA VAL A 371 -0.39 -2.19 10.66
C VAL A 371 -0.83 -1.02 11.51
N ILE A 372 -1.64 -0.14 10.95
CA ILE A 372 -2.25 1.00 11.64
C ILE A 372 -3.71 0.66 11.92
N ASP A 373 -4.19 0.94 13.11
CA ASP A 373 -5.59 0.91 13.48
C ASP A 373 -6.25 2.24 13.13
N PHE A 374 -7.28 2.24 12.31
CA PHE A 374 -7.94 3.47 11.82
C PHE A 374 -8.59 4.28 12.94
N ALA A 375 -9.14 3.63 13.97
CA ALA A 375 -9.87 4.32 15.03
C ALA A 375 -8.94 5.08 15.96
N SER A 376 -7.79 4.49 16.31
CA SER A 376 -6.81 5.10 17.22
C SER A 376 -5.69 5.84 16.49
N GLU A 377 -5.54 5.67 15.17
CA GLU A 377 -4.43 6.16 14.36
C GLU A 377 -3.05 5.73 14.89
N LYS A 378 -2.99 4.56 15.51
CA LYS A 378 -1.77 4.00 16.10
C LYS A 378 -1.30 2.76 15.36
N ILE A 379 0.00 2.54 15.38
CA ILE A 379 0.59 1.29 14.94
C ILE A 379 0.27 0.21 15.96
N VAL A 380 -0.34 -0.89 15.50
CA VAL A 380 -0.73 -2.04 16.32
C VAL A 380 0.10 -3.29 16.05
N ALA A 381 0.79 -3.35 14.90
CA ALA A 381 1.70 -4.45 14.58
C ALA A 381 2.78 -4.00 13.59
N ARG A 382 3.89 -4.76 13.56
CA ARG A 382 5.00 -4.66 12.60
C ARG A 382 5.42 -6.06 12.18
N TRP A 383 5.43 -6.32 10.88
CA TRP A 383 5.73 -7.60 10.28
C TRP A 383 6.99 -7.48 9.40
N PRO A 384 8.19 -7.72 9.93
CA PRO A 384 9.40 -7.64 9.13
C PRO A 384 9.49 -8.81 8.15
N VAL A 385 10.10 -8.58 6.97
CA VAL A 385 10.51 -9.67 6.10
C VAL A 385 11.78 -10.30 6.66
N PRO A 386 11.79 -11.60 7.01
CA PRO A 386 12.99 -12.27 7.52
C PRO A 386 14.15 -12.18 6.53
N GLY A 387 15.31 -11.77 7.02
CA GLY A 387 16.49 -11.51 6.18
C GLY A 387 16.42 -10.24 5.34
N GLY A 388 15.40 -9.42 5.55
CA GLY A 388 15.13 -8.19 4.82
C GLY A 388 14.41 -8.40 3.49
N GLY A 389 13.76 -7.35 3.01
CA GLY A 389 12.98 -7.36 1.76
C GLY A 389 12.50 -5.97 1.39
N SER A 390 11.88 -5.85 0.22
CA SER A 390 11.36 -4.59 -0.31
C SER A 390 9.89 -4.68 -0.73
N PRO A 391 8.96 -5.07 0.17
CA PRO A 391 7.53 -5.10 -0.16
C PRO A 391 7.05 -3.73 -0.62
N ASP A 392 6.27 -3.70 -1.69
CA ASP A 392 5.98 -2.50 -2.45
C ASP A 392 4.46 -2.32 -2.64
N MET A 393 3.92 -2.80 -3.75
CA MET A 393 2.53 -2.62 -4.15
C MET A 393 1.78 -3.96 -4.25
N GLY A 394 0.50 -3.96 -3.90
CA GLY A 394 -0.28 -5.19 -3.99
C GLY A 394 -1.75 -5.08 -3.60
N ASN A 395 -2.29 -6.14 -3.01
CA ASN A 395 -3.68 -6.21 -2.56
C ASN A 395 -3.86 -7.14 -1.36
N VAL A 396 -4.96 -6.92 -0.64
CA VAL A 396 -5.51 -7.88 0.32
C VAL A 396 -6.37 -8.91 -0.44
N SER A 397 -6.24 -10.21 -0.12
CA SER A 397 -7.09 -11.26 -0.67
C SER A 397 -8.58 -11.02 -0.39
N ALA A 398 -9.45 -11.63 -1.17
CA ALA A 398 -10.88 -11.44 -1.05
C ALA A 398 -11.45 -11.88 0.31
N ASP A 399 -10.86 -12.92 0.91
CA ASP A 399 -11.21 -13.44 2.23
C ASP A 399 -10.54 -12.66 3.39
N GLY A 400 -9.69 -11.69 3.08
CA GLY A 400 -8.98 -10.86 4.05
C GLY A 400 -7.80 -11.52 4.76
N LYS A 401 -7.50 -12.81 4.47
CA LYS A 401 -6.48 -13.56 5.21
C LYS A 401 -5.05 -13.26 4.77
N TRP A 402 -4.88 -12.78 3.54
CA TRP A 402 -3.58 -12.61 2.93
C TRP A 402 -3.40 -11.20 2.40
N LEU A 403 -2.26 -10.59 2.72
CA LEU A 403 -1.77 -9.40 2.04
C LEU A 403 -0.67 -9.83 1.05
N TRP A 404 -0.89 -9.56 -0.23
CA TRP A 404 0.03 -9.87 -1.30
C TRP A 404 0.73 -8.60 -1.76
N LEU A 405 2.06 -8.59 -1.74
CA LEU A 405 2.87 -7.44 -2.11
C LEU A 405 3.96 -7.84 -3.10
N ALA A 406 4.05 -7.15 -4.22
CA ALA A 406 5.22 -7.20 -5.07
C ALA A 406 6.45 -6.69 -4.32
N ALA A 407 7.62 -7.17 -4.65
CA ALA A 407 8.88 -6.75 -4.05
C ALA A 407 9.87 -6.36 -5.13
N ARG A 408 9.90 -5.07 -5.42
CA ARG A 408 10.53 -4.49 -6.60
C ARG A 408 12.02 -4.85 -6.76
N TYR A 409 12.75 -4.87 -5.65
CA TYR A 409 14.19 -5.15 -5.68
C TYR A 409 14.56 -6.60 -5.43
N ASP A 410 13.58 -7.43 -5.07
CA ASP A 410 13.80 -8.83 -4.69
C ASP A 410 13.37 -9.80 -5.80
N ASP A 411 12.67 -9.31 -6.84
CA ASP A 411 12.09 -10.11 -7.92
C ASP A 411 11.17 -11.22 -7.39
N VAL A 412 10.42 -10.93 -6.32
CA VAL A 412 9.48 -11.85 -5.67
C VAL A 412 8.14 -11.17 -5.41
N VAL A 413 7.14 -11.98 -5.10
CA VAL A 413 5.90 -11.55 -4.45
C VAL A 413 5.89 -12.12 -3.04
N TYR A 414 5.67 -11.27 -2.05
CA TYR A 414 5.43 -11.65 -0.66
C TYR A 414 3.95 -11.87 -0.42
N ARG A 415 3.64 -12.90 0.37
CA ARG A 415 2.32 -13.14 0.93
C ARG A 415 2.43 -13.14 2.45
N PHE A 416 1.81 -12.16 3.10
CA PHE A 416 1.72 -12.03 4.55
C PHE A 416 0.40 -12.60 5.04
N ASP A 417 0.41 -13.37 6.11
CA ASP A 417 -0.78 -13.72 6.88
C ASP A 417 -1.23 -12.49 7.68
N THR A 418 -2.46 -12.03 7.48
CA THR A 418 -2.97 -10.80 8.09
C THR A 418 -3.27 -10.93 9.59
N SER A 419 -3.25 -12.14 10.12
CA SER A 419 -3.46 -12.42 11.54
C SER A 419 -2.16 -12.53 12.33
N SER A 420 -1.13 -13.16 11.76
CA SER A 420 0.16 -13.41 12.43
C SER A 420 1.29 -12.51 11.92
N GLY A 421 1.21 -12.08 10.66
CA GLY A 421 2.30 -11.39 9.98
C GLY A 421 3.35 -12.33 9.38
N ASP A 422 3.12 -13.66 9.43
CA ASP A 422 4.00 -14.63 8.81
C ASP A 422 4.08 -14.41 7.30
N VAL A 423 5.29 -14.51 6.75
CA VAL A 423 5.52 -14.19 5.34
C VAL A 423 6.09 -15.39 4.58
N THR A 424 5.55 -15.59 3.38
CA THR A 424 6.08 -16.51 2.37
C THR A 424 6.36 -15.73 1.08
N GLN A 425 7.19 -16.29 0.19
CA GLN A 425 7.54 -15.59 -1.05
C GLN A 425 7.48 -16.51 -2.27
N ILE A 426 7.22 -15.91 -3.44
CA ILE A 426 7.19 -16.58 -4.74
C ILE A 426 8.07 -15.78 -5.68
N LYS A 427 9.02 -16.44 -6.35
CA LYS A 427 9.86 -15.80 -7.37
C LYS A 427 9.04 -15.46 -8.62
N VAL A 428 9.23 -14.25 -9.14
CA VAL A 428 8.54 -13.73 -10.34
C VAL A 428 9.53 -13.12 -11.33
N GLY A 429 9.06 -12.25 -12.22
CA GLY A 429 9.89 -11.52 -13.16
C GLY A 429 10.68 -10.38 -12.52
N SER A 430 11.39 -9.60 -13.34
CA SER A 430 12.27 -8.55 -12.83
C SER A 430 11.53 -7.22 -12.59
N GLU A 431 11.77 -6.64 -11.43
CA GLU A 431 11.11 -5.44 -10.90
C GLU A 431 9.57 -5.57 -10.91
N PRO A 432 8.97 -6.51 -10.15
CA PRO A 432 7.53 -6.57 -9.99
C PRO A 432 6.99 -5.33 -9.29
N HIS A 433 5.78 -4.86 -9.68
CA HIS A 433 5.18 -3.67 -9.07
C HIS A 433 3.68 -3.88 -8.81
N GLY A 434 2.80 -3.00 -9.20
CA GLY A 434 1.40 -2.96 -8.85
C GLY A 434 0.58 -4.20 -9.21
N LEU A 435 0.77 -5.29 -8.48
CA LEU A 435 0.02 -6.53 -8.66
C LEU A 435 -1.46 -6.38 -8.29
N THR A 436 -2.29 -7.22 -8.88
CA THR A 436 -3.70 -7.35 -8.50
C THR A 436 -4.04 -8.78 -8.14
N VAL A 437 -4.65 -8.97 -6.96
CA VAL A 437 -5.35 -10.20 -6.58
C VAL A 437 -6.74 -10.13 -7.16
N TRP A 438 -7.19 -11.15 -7.88
CA TRP A 438 -8.49 -11.18 -8.52
C TRP A 438 -9.22 -12.51 -8.26
N PRO A 439 -10.59 -12.52 -8.11
CA PRO A 439 -11.47 -11.35 -8.02
C PRO A 439 -11.39 -10.62 -6.69
N GLN A 440 -11.84 -9.34 -6.70
CA GLN A 440 -11.91 -8.49 -5.51
C GLN A 440 -13.39 -8.31 -5.09
N PRO A 441 -13.71 -8.26 -3.78
CA PRO A 441 -15.00 -7.80 -3.33
C PRO A 441 -15.19 -6.30 -3.61
N GLY A 442 -16.42 -5.89 -3.84
CA GLY A 442 -16.82 -4.54 -4.20
C GLY A 442 -17.79 -4.51 -5.36
N ARG A 443 -18.52 -3.41 -5.51
CA ARG A 443 -19.54 -3.23 -6.55
C ARG A 443 -18.95 -2.71 -7.86
N TYR A 444 -17.91 -1.89 -7.77
CA TYR A 444 -17.20 -1.31 -8.90
C TYR A 444 -15.77 -0.95 -8.50
N SER A 445 -14.92 -0.74 -9.47
CA SER A 445 -13.52 -0.33 -9.26
C SER A 445 -13.34 1.16 -9.50
N LEU A 446 -12.64 1.84 -8.60
CA LEU A 446 -12.10 3.17 -8.85
C LEU A 446 -10.69 3.12 -9.47
N GLY A 447 -10.19 1.94 -9.76
CA GLY A 447 -8.88 1.73 -10.38
C GLY A 447 -7.84 1.18 -9.42
N HIS A 448 -6.61 1.49 -9.68
CA HIS A 448 -5.38 1.11 -8.98
C HIS A 448 -5.52 0.08 -7.85
N THR A 449 -4.76 -1.02 -7.94
CA THR A 449 -4.58 -2.06 -6.92
C THR A 449 -5.63 -2.14 -5.80
N GLY A 450 -6.87 -2.47 -6.17
CA GLY A 450 -7.91 -2.77 -5.17
C GLY A 450 -8.62 -1.55 -4.58
N ASN A 451 -8.59 -0.40 -5.25
CA ASN A 451 -9.43 0.74 -4.88
C ASN A 451 -10.88 0.47 -5.33
N MET A 452 -11.54 -0.43 -4.59
CA MET A 452 -12.90 -0.89 -4.85
C MET A 452 -13.90 -0.14 -3.97
N ARG A 453 -15.15 -0.09 -4.45
CA ARG A 453 -16.31 0.40 -3.69
C ARG A 453 -17.48 -0.55 -3.82
#